data_c01b59fa202db57909f226856f755547
#
_entry.id   c01b59fa202db57909f226856f755547
#
_cell.length_a   1.000
_cell.length_b   1.000
_cell.length_c   1.000
_cell.angle_alpha   90.00
_cell.angle_beta   90.00
_cell.angle_gamma   90.00
#
_symmetry.space_group_name_H-M   'P 1'
#
loop_
_entity.id
_entity.type
_entity.pdbx_description
1 polymer ?
#
loop_
_entity_poly.entity_id
_entity_poly.type
_entity_poly.pdbx_seq_one_letter_code
_entity_poly.pdbx_strand_id
1 'polypeptide(L)'
;WDMEEQEYILFPVKAGTILIDASLCEDESKLGRLRFTCAHELAHWLLHKDLFYRLPEDTDVELMTEKCGLEVQANMLASSLLMPLPQIKKCFYKLYTDGVRERLEIIEKMSALFQVSFQAMRIRLEKHRLV
;
A
#
# COMPACT_ATOMS: atom_id res chain seq x y z
N TRP A 1 -14.36 7.14 6.76
CA TRP A 1 -15.20 6.69 7.84
C TRP A 1 -14.53 6.91 9.18
N ASP A 2 -15.33 7.01 10.21
CA ASP A 2 -14.85 7.32 11.55
C ASP A 2 -14.83 6.06 12.40
N MET A 3 -13.63 5.60 12.77
CA MET A 3 -13.45 4.39 13.58
C MET A 3 -13.91 4.56 15.02
N GLU A 4 -13.81 5.78 15.56
CA GLU A 4 -14.17 6.04 16.96
C GLU A 4 -15.68 5.94 17.17
N GLU A 5 -16.44 6.46 16.23
CA GLU A 5 -17.89 6.46 16.30
C GLU A 5 -18.52 5.25 15.63
N GLN A 6 -17.70 4.45 14.92
CA GLN A 6 -18.18 3.30 14.14
C GLN A 6 -19.32 3.64 13.18
N GLU A 7 -19.33 4.86 12.69
CA GLU A 7 -20.31 5.34 11.73
C GLU A 7 -19.69 5.44 10.34
N TYR A 8 -20.48 5.06 9.34
CA TYR A 8 -20.10 5.27 7.94
C TYR A 8 -20.77 6.52 7.43
N ILE A 9 -19.97 7.46 6.97
CA ILE A 9 -20.49 8.70 6.37
C ILE A 9 -20.38 8.57 4.85
N LEU A 10 -21.51 8.74 4.16
CA LEU A 10 -21.55 8.68 2.71
C LEU A 10 -21.34 10.08 2.13
N PHE A 11 -20.31 10.22 1.30
CA PHE A 11 -20.03 11.45 0.58
C PHE A 11 -20.24 11.22 -0.92
N PRO A 12 -20.94 12.14 -1.63
CA PRO A 12 -20.96 12.08 -3.08
C PRO A 12 -19.59 12.45 -3.62
N VAL A 13 -18.97 11.53 -4.40
CA VAL A 13 -17.68 11.76 -5.02
C VAL A 13 -17.77 11.53 -6.52
N LYS A 14 -16.97 12.26 -7.27
CA LYS A 14 -16.87 12.05 -8.71
C LYS A 14 -16.15 10.75 -9.02
N ALA A 15 -16.55 10.07 -10.10
CA ALA A 15 -15.80 8.93 -10.60
C ALA A 15 -14.32 9.32 -10.83
N GLY A 16 -13.42 8.42 -10.46
CA GLY A 16 -11.98 8.68 -10.54
C GLY A 16 -11.40 9.44 -9.36
N THR A 17 -12.20 9.70 -8.32
CA THR A 17 -11.75 10.35 -7.08
C THR A 17 -11.34 9.30 -6.05
N ILE A 18 -10.23 9.52 -5.39
CA ILE A 18 -9.74 8.69 -4.28
C ILE A 18 -10.00 9.43 -2.98
N LEU A 19 -10.70 8.78 -2.05
CA LEU A 19 -10.94 9.33 -0.71
C LEU A 19 -9.90 8.77 0.25
N ILE A 20 -9.24 9.67 0.96
CA ILE A 20 -8.21 9.34 1.95
C ILE A 20 -8.66 9.83 3.32
N ASP A 21 -8.46 9.02 4.35
CA ASP A 21 -8.72 9.42 5.73
C ASP A 21 -7.80 10.59 6.10
N ALA A 22 -8.41 11.69 6.52
CA ALA A 22 -7.67 12.91 6.87
C ALA A 22 -6.66 12.68 8.01
N SER A 23 -6.88 11.71 8.88
CA SER A 23 -5.96 11.40 9.97
C SER A 23 -4.57 11.00 9.46
N LEU A 24 -4.47 10.46 8.24
CA LEU A 24 -3.19 10.08 7.63
C LEU A 24 -2.36 11.29 7.21
N CYS A 25 -2.98 12.47 7.08
CA CYS A 25 -2.30 13.70 6.67
C CYS A 25 -1.86 14.57 7.86
N GLU A 26 -2.21 14.21 9.10
CA GLU A 26 -1.97 15.01 10.29
C GLU A 26 -0.54 14.95 10.80
N ASP A 27 0.20 13.91 10.48
CA ASP A 27 1.49 13.62 11.09
C ASP A 27 2.45 13.01 10.06
N GLU A 28 3.68 13.50 10.04
CA GLU A 28 4.73 12.96 9.16
C GLU A 28 5.04 11.49 9.44
N SER A 29 4.83 11.01 10.66
CA SER A 29 5.03 9.61 11.02
C SER A 29 4.07 8.67 10.25
N LYS A 30 2.98 9.20 9.73
CA LYS A 30 1.99 8.45 8.96
C LYS A 30 2.21 8.54 7.45
N LEU A 31 3.29 9.18 6.99
CA LEU A 31 3.55 9.37 5.56
C LEU A 31 3.62 8.05 4.81
N GLY A 32 4.28 7.03 5.37
CA GLY A 32 4.37 5.72 4.74
C GLY A 32 2.99 5.08 4.54
N ARG A 33 2.11 5.19 5.53
CA ARG A 33 0.74 4.69 5.44
C ARG A 33 -0.08 5.47 4.42
N LEU A 34 0.07 6.79 4.41
CA LEU A 34 -0.62 7.64 3.44
C LEU A 34 -0.23 7.24 2.01
N ARG A 35 1.06 7.13 1.76
CA ARG A 35 1.57 6.76 0.44
C ARG A 35 1.08 5.37 0.02
N PHE A 36 1.11 4.40 0.93
CA PHE A 36 0.64 3.05 0.62
C PHE A 36 -0.86 3.02 0.36
N THR A 37 -1.65 3.76 1.14
CA THR A 37 -3.09 3.85 0.94
C THR A 37 -3.41 4.46 -0.43
N CYS A 38 -2.72 5.54 -0.81
CA CYS A 38 -2.90 6.14 -2.14
C CYS A 38 -2.53 5.15 -3.26
N ALA A 39 -1.43 4.44 -3.11
CA ALA A 39 -0.99 3.45 -4.10
C ALA A 39 -1.95 2.27 -4.19
N HIS A 40 -2.50 1.82 -3.06
CA HIS A 40 -3.48 0.75 -3.00
C HIS A 40 -4.76 1.13 -3.75
N GLU A 41 -5.29 2.32 -3.50
CA GLU A 41 -6.49 2.82 -4.18
C GLU A 41 -6.24 3.03 -5.68
N LEU A 42 -5.07 3.56 -6.03
CA LEU A 42 -4.67 3.68 -7.44
C LEU A 42 -4.57 2.31 -8.10
N ALA A 43 -4.06 1.31 -7.39
CA ALA A 43 -3.95 -0.05 -7.88
C ALA A 43 -5.34 -0.65 -8.19
N HIS A 44 -6.32 -0.44 -7.30
CA HIS A 44 -7.70 -0.84 -7.57
C HIS A 44 -8.24 -0.17 -8.84
N TRP A 45 -8.00 1.12 -8.99
CA TRP A 45 -8.42 1.85 -10.19
C TRP A 45 -7.79 1.24 -11.45
N LEU A 46 -6.49 1.03 -11.44
CA LEU A 46 -5.77 0.51 -12.62
C LEU A 46 -6.16 -0.92 -12.99
N LEU A 47 -6.35 -1.78 -11.98
CA LEU A 47 -6.59 -3.20 -12.20
C LEU A 47 -8.07 -3.55 -12.31
N HIS A 48 -8.93 -2.87 -11.58
CA HIS A 48 -10.28 -3.34 -11.32
C HIS A 48 -11.40 -2.40 -11.77
N LYS A 49 -11.11 -1.19 -12.28
CA LYS A 49 -12.15 -0.22 -12.63
C LYS A 49 -13.17 -0.78 -13.62
N ASP A 50 -12.70 -1.48 -14.65
CA ASP A 50 -13.59 -2.02 -15.68
C ASP A 50 -14.49 -3.12 -15.11
N LEU A 51 -13.97 -3.90 -14.18
CA LEU A 51 -14.74 -4.91 -13.48
C LEU A 51 -15.88 -4.26 -12.68
N PHE A 52 -15.57 -3.23 -11.90
CA PHE A 52 -16.57 -2.54 -11.07
C PHE A 52 -17.65 -1.85 -11.90
N TYR A 53 -17.29 -1.26 -13.04
CA TYR A 53 -18.26 -0.61 -13.92
C TYR A 53 -19.22 -1.61 -14.60
N ARG A 54 -18.84 -2.88 -14.69
CA ARG A 54 -19.66 -3.93 -15.31
C ARG A 54 -20.52 -4.68 -14.31
N LEU A 55 -20.40 -4.39 -13.01
CA LEU A 55 -21.17 -5.10 -11.99
C LEU A 55 -22.63 -4.65 -11.98
N PRO A 56 -23.57 -5.58 -11.71
CA PRO A 56 -24.95 -5.21 -11.41
C PRO A 56 -25.01 -4.28 -10.20
N GLU A 57 -26.01 -3.38 -10.19
CA GLU A 57 -26.16 -2.37 -9.13
C GLU A 57 -26.31 -2.96 -7.72
N ASP A 58 -26.88 -4.15 -7.62
CA ASP A 58 -27.12 -4.84 -6.35
C ASP A 58 -25.94 -5.74 -5.91
N THR A 59 -24.81 -5.66 -6.59
CA THR A 59 -23.64 -6.49 -6.25
C THR A 59 -23.03 -6.04 -4.93
N ASP A 60 -22.76 -7.01 -4.04
CA ASP A 60 -21.98 -6.77 -2.85
C ASP A 60 -20.50 -6.67 -3.24
N VAL A 61 -20.02 -5.43 -3.38
CA VAL A 61 -18.66 -5.15 -3.84
C VAL A 61 -17.62 -5.64 -2.85
N GLU A 62 -17.87 -5.50 -1.55
CA GLU A 62 -16.93 -5.95 -0.52
C GLU A 62 -16.75 -7.46 -0.56
N LEU A 63 -17.86 -8.19 -0.62
CA LEU A 63 -17.82 -9.66 -0.68
C LEU A 63 -17.15 -10.15 -1.95
N MET A 64 -17.43 -9.52 -3.09
CA MET A 64 -16.80 -9.87 -4.36
C MET A 64 -15.29 -9.58 -4.32
N THR A 65 -14.90 -8.43 -3.80
CA THR A 65 -13.49 -8.04 -3.68
C THR A 65 -12.73 -9.06 -2.84
N GLU A 66 -13.31 -9.50 -1.74
CA GLU A 66 -12.72 -10.51 -0.86
C GLU A 66 -12.60 -11.86 -1.58
N LYS A 67 -13.68 -12.34 -2.19
CA LYS A 67 -13.71 -13.64 -2.88
C LYS A 67 -12.78 -13.73 -4.07
N CYS A 68 -12.63 -12.66 -4.82
CA CYS A 68 -11.79 -12.63 -6.02
C CYS A 68 -10.33 -12.27 -5.73
N GLY A 69 -9.98 -12.02 -4.47
CA GLY A 69 -8.61 -11.64 -4.10
C GLY A 69 -8.17 -10.30 -4.63
N LEU A 70 -9.10 -9.37 -4.87
CA LEU A 70 -8.79 -8.06 -5.44
C LEU A 70 -7.94 -7.21 -4.49
N GLU A 71 -8.15 -7.36 -3.18
CA GLU A 71 -7.33 -6.68 -2.18
C GLU A 71 -5.87 -7.13 -2.24
N VAL A 72 -5.65 -8.43 -2.38
CA VAL A 72 -4.30 -8.98 -2.52
C VAL A 72 -3.61 -8.44 -3.77
N GLN A 73 -4.32 -8.40 -4.90
CA GLN A 73 -3.78 -7.86 -6.15
C GLN A 73 -3.44 -6.38 -6.02
N ALA A 74 -4.31 -5.59 -5.39
CA ALA A 74 -4.07 -4.17 -5.17
C ALA A 74 -2.87 -3.94 -4.26
N ASN A 75 -2.72 -4.73 -3.20
CA ASN A 75 -1.57 -4.65 -2.31
C ASN A 75 -0.26 -5.02 -3.02
N MET A 76 -0.29 -6.03 -3.88
CA MET A 76 0.89 -6.43 -4.66
C MET A 76 1.34 -5.33 -5.62
N LEU A 77 0.39 -4.72 -6.34
CA LEU A 77 0.74 -3.63 -7.24
C LEU A 77 1.21 -2.40 -6.47
N ALA A 78 0.54 -2.04 -5.37
CA ALA A 78 0.96 -0.92 -4.52
C ALA A 78 2.39 -1.12 -4.00
N SER A 79 2.72 -2.32 -3.52
CA SER A 79 4.07 -2.68 -3.11
C SER A 79 5.08 -2.48 -4.24
N SER A 80 4.75 -2.95 -5.44
CA SER A 80 5.64 -2.84 -6.59
C SER A 80 5.83 -1.40 -7.06
N LEU A 81 4.80 -0.56 -6.93
CA LEU A 81 4.88 0.86 -7.28
C LEU A 81 5.78 1.64 -6.33
N LEU A 82 5.64 1.38 -5.02
CA LEU A 82 6.38 2.12 -3.99
C LEU A 82 7.78 1.53 -3.72
N MET A 83 7.94 0.24 -3.95
CA MET A 83 9.16 -0.49 -3.66
C MET A 83 9.54 -1.38 -4.86
N PRO A 84 9.92 -0.76 -6.01
CA PRO A 84 10.29 -1.54 -7.19
C PRO A 84 11.46 -2.48 -6.88
N LEU A 85 11.34 -3.74 -7.26
CA LEU A 85 12.32 -4.77 -6.89
C LEU A 85 13.75 -4.46 -7.31
N PRO A 86 14.02 -3.96 -8.53
CA PRO A 86 15.40 -3.61 -8.90
C PRO A 86 16.03 -2.57 -7.97
N GLN A 87 15.26 -1.54 -7.58
CA GLN A 87 15.72 -0.50 -6.67
C GLN A 87 15.89 -1.03 -5.25
N ILE A 88 15.00 -1.92 -4.82
CA ILE A 88 15.09 -2.58 -3.52
C ILE A 88 16.40 -3.39 -3.43
N LYS A 89 16.68 -4.19 -4.43
CA LYS A 89 17.91 -4.99 -4.48
C LYS A 89 19.15 -4.12 -4.51
N LYS A 90 19.16 -3.08 -5.33
CA LYS A 90 20.29 -2.15 -5.44
C LYS A 90 20.57 -1.48 -4.10
N CYS A 91 19.55 -1.00 -3.42
CA CYS A 91 19.68 -0.36 -2.11
C CYS A 91 20.17 -1.36 -1.06
N PHE A 92 19.60 -2.56 -1.02
CA PHE A 92 19.99 -3.62 -0.09
C PHE A 92 21.46 -3.97 -0.23
N TYR A 93 21.93 -4.23 -1.44
CA TYR A 93 23.31 -4.60 -1.67
C TYR A 93 24.30 -3.48 -1.39
N LYS A 94 23.88 -2.23 -1.63
CA LYS A 94 24.69 -1.07 -1.27
C LYS A 94 24.88 -0.98 0.25
N LEU A 95 23.82 -1.10 1.01
CA LEU A 95 23.90 -1.10 2.48
C LEU A 95 24.77 -2.26 2.98
N TYR A 96 24.59 -3.42 2.39
CA TYR A 96 25.37 -4.59 2.76
C TYR A 96 26.87 -4.38 2.49
N THR A 97 27.22 -3.80 1.35
CA THR A 97 28.59 -3.45 0.99
C THR A 97 29.17 -2.40 1.92
N ASP A 98 28.34 -1.43 2.37
CA ASP A 98 28.74 -0.39 3.31
C ASP A 98 28.88 -0.88 4.76
N GLY A 99 28.65 -2.19 4.99
CA GLY A 99 28.84 -2.80 6.31
C GLY A 99 27.60 -2.92 7.17
N VAL A 100 26.44 -2.53 6.66
CA VAL A 100 25.17 -2.68 7.40
C VAL A 100 24.70 -4.13 7.28
N ARG A 101 24.75 -4.86 8.38
CA ARG A 101 24.46 -6.31 8.42
C ARG A 101 23.24 -6.66 9.26
N GLU A 102 22.93 -5.83 10.23
CA GLU A 102 21.83 -6.10 11.14
C GLU A 102 20.49 -5.95 10.43
N ARG A 103 19.65 -6.98 10.57
CA ARG A 103 18.35 -7.05 9.90
C ARG A 103 17.47 -5.84 10.19
N LEU A 104 17.30 -5.47 11.45
CA LEU A 104 16.46 -4.36 11.85
C LEU A 104 16.98 -3.03 11.30
N GLU A 105 18.29 -2.84 11.31
CA GLU A 105 18.92 -1.62 10.79
C GLU A 105 18.72 -1.50 9.27
N ILE A 106 18.84 -2.60 8.54
CA ILE A 106 18.60 -2.64 7.09
C ILE A 106 17.16 -2.23 6.80
N ILE A 107 16.20 -2.85 7.49
CA ILE A 107 14.77 -2.57 7.29
C ILE A 107 14.48 -1.10 7.61
N GLU A 108 14.98 -0.60 8.72
CA GLU A 108 14.76 0.78 9.15
C GLU A 108 15.31 1.77 8.13
N LYS A 109 16.53 1.61 7.68
CA LYS A 109 17.16 2.50 6.70
C LYS A 109 16.45 2.45 5.35
N MET A 110 16.09 1.27 4.89
CA MET A 110 15.41 1.11 3.62
C MET A 110 13.98 1.68 3.68
N SER A 111 13.27 1.48 4.78
CA SER A 111 11.93 2.05 4.94
C SER A 111 11.95 3.58 4.88
N ALA A 112 12.95 4.19 5.49
CA ALA A 112 13.13 5.64 5.44
C ALA A 112 13.44 6.13 4.02
N LEU A 113 14.32 5.44 3.31
CA LEU A 113 14.69 5.81 1.94
C LEU A 113 13.52 5.71 0.96
N PHE A 114 12.72 4.66 1.07
CA PHE A 114 11.56 4.45 0.20
C PHE A 114 10.29 5.14 0.70
N GLN A 115 10.35 5.77 1.88
CA GLN A 115 9.21 6.46 2.48
C GLN A 115 7.98 5.56 2.61
N VAL A 116 8.22 4.37 3.13
CA VAL A 116 7.18 3.38 3.47
C VAL A 116 7.29 3.02 4.95
N SER A 117 6.27 2.34 5.49
CA SER A 117 6.34 1.89 6.87
C SER A 117 7.41 0.81 7.04
N PHE A 118 7.93 0.68 8.26
CA PHE A 118 8.85 -0.40 8.62
C PHE A 118 8.25 -1.77 8.26
N GLN A 119 6.98 -1.98 8.61
CA GLN A 119 6.31 -3.25 8.34
C GLN A 119 6.20 -3.55 6.84
N ALA A 120 5.86 -2.55 6.03
CA ALA A 120 5.77 -2.73 4.58
C ALA A 120 7.12 -3.13 3.98
N MET A 121 8.19 -2.48 4.40
CA MET A 121 9.54 -2.81 3.95
C MET A 121 9.95 -4.20 4.43
N ARG A 122 9.67 -4.54 5.67
CA ARG A 122 9.97 -5.88 6.22
C ARG A 122 9.31 -6.97 5.39
N ILE A 123 8.02 -6.83 5.12
CA ILE A 123 7.27 -7.80 4.32
C ILE A 123 7.85 -7.94 2.92
N ARG A 124 8.21 -6.79 2.30
CA ARG A 124 8.80 -6.78 0.95
C ARG A 124 10.13 -7.52 0.89
N LEU A 125 11.01 -7.25 1.86
CA LEU A 125 12.33 -7.87 1.93
C LEU A 125 12.23 -9.37 2.25
N GLU A 126 11.35 -9.76 3.16
CA GLU A 126 11.10 -11.17 3.49
C GLU A 126 10.54 -11.92 2.28
N LYS A 127 9.59 -11.33 1.56
CA LYS A 127 9.01 -11.95 0.37
C LYS A 127 10.05 -12.29 -0.67
N HIS A 128 11.05 -11.42 -0.85
CA HIS A 128 12.11 -11.61 -1.83
C HIS A 128 13.37 -12.24 -1.22
N ARG A 129 13.27 -12.74 0.00
CA ARG A 129 14.33 -13.48 0.72
C ARG A 129 15.64 -12.70 0.84
N LEU A 130 15.56 -11.39 1.01
CA LEU A 130 16.71 -10.54 1.25
C LEU A 130 17.07 -10.47 2.74
N VAL A 131 16.10 -10.62 3.59
CA VAL A 131 16.30 -10.68 5.04
C VAL A 131 15.63 -11.89 5.65
#